data_f8bef9b5da257c6a142cb5ab85fe2844
#
_entry.id   f8bef9b5da257c6a142cb5ab85fe2844
#
_cell.length_a   1.000
_cell.length_b   1.000
_cell.length_c   1.000
_cell.angle_alpha   90.00
_cell.angle_beta   90.00
_cell.angle_gamma   90.00
#
_symmetry.space_group_name_H-M   'P 1'
#
loop_
_entity.id
_entity.type
_entity.pdbx_description
1 polymer ?
#
loop_
_entity_poly.entity_id
_entity_poly.type
_entity_poly.pdbx_seq_one_letter_code
_entity_poly.pdbx_strand_id
1 'polypeptide(L)'
;MWRRLLWLAAPAVVLFFATAPAMEAPTFTSEVVRILQTRCQTCHRPGEHAPFSLLTYRDVYQRRDDIRDAVRDRVMPPWKPVPGSGDFVESRRLSDAELTTLVRWIEAGAPEGDPAKLPPPLVFPEGWRLGPPDHVLEMAEPYTVPARASDVYRCFVIPTSFPEDRWVTKVEYAPGDRKLVHHILAYIDTTAAAEALDRGDPGPGYGCFGGPGFTPAGGLSGWAPGSQPRVMADGVGMLLPKGATVVLQMHYNNSAPRSRTDRTRVALHFAKSPIDKRQRSMAILNGSFTIPAGERRHEVRASLTVPVGRNLHANTIAPHMHLLGREMKVTATYPDGTVRPLIHIDDWDFHWQGTYTFTQPIPLPAGTRIDMVAVFDNSVENPRQPSRPPRPVSWGEGTTDEMAIVFVGFTVDAERIGWRPR
;
A
#
# COMPACT_ATOMS: atom_id res chain seq x y z
N MET A 1 15.79 -16.55 95.96
CA MET A 1 16.32 -16.58 94.52
C MET A 1 15.16 -16.39 93.53
N TRP A 2 14.90 -15.19 93.12
CA TRP A 2 13.80 -14.84 92.21
C TRP A 2 14.35 -14.61 90.81
N ARG A 3 13.99 -15.48 89.81
CA ARG A 3 14.28 -15.31 88.38
C ARG A 3 13.23 -14.39 87.83
N ARG A 4 13.65 -13.23 87.25
CA ARG A 4 12.82 -12.35 86.46
C ARG A 4 12.85 -12.83 84.98
N LEU A 5 11.69 -13.20 84.48
CA LEU A 5 11.50 -13.43 83.02
C LEU A 5 11.29 -12.06 82.35
N LEU A 6 12.18 -11.73 81.44
CA LEU A 6 12.06 -10.60 80.54
C LEU A 6 11.26 -11.07 79.27
N TRP A 7 10.10 -10.49 79.09
CA TRP A 7 9.35 -10.65 77.87
C TRP A 7 9.88 -9.64 76.87
N LEU A 8 10.48 -10.11 75.71
CA LEU A 8 10.82 -9.33 74.58
C LEU A 8 9.58 -9.26 73.66
N ALA A 9 8.95 -8.08 73.64
CA ALA A 9 7.92 -7.80 72.62
C ALA A 9 8.58 -7.49 71.23
N ALA A 10 8.36 -8.33 70.30
CA ALA A 10 8.76 -8.07 68.89
C ALA A 10 7.77 -7.06 68.27
N PRO A 11 8.25 -6.03 67.58
CA PRO A 11 7.34 -5.13 66.85
C PRO A 11 6.75 -5.83 65.61
N ALA A 12 5.41 -5.88 65.51
CA ALA A 12 4.71 -6.31 64.35
C ALA A 12 4.86 -5.24 63.24
N VAL A 13 5.63 -5.54 62.21
CA VAL A 13 5.70 -4.70 60.97
C VAL A 13 4.44 -4.94 60.17
N VAL A 14 3.52 -3.99 60.16
CA VAL A 14 2.35 -3.98 59.29
C VAL A 14 2.79 -3.45 57.92
N LEU A 15 2.98 -4.34 56.96
CA LEU A 15 3.21 -3.98 55.54
C LEU A 15 1.90 -3.49 54.95
N PHE A 16 1.78 -2.19 54.76
CA PHE A 16 0.74 -1.59 53.95
C PHE A 16 1.09 -1.86 52.46
N PHE A 17 0.44 -2.83 51.83
CA PHE A 17 0.42 -2.94 50.38
C PHE A 17 -0.46 -1.80 49.86
N ALA A 18 0.15 -0.73 49.38
CA ALA A 18 -0.53 0.27 48.57
C ALA A 18 -0.99 -0.41 47.29
N THR A 19 -2.27 -0.72 47.18
CA THR A 19 -2.86 -1.14 45.90
C THR A 19 -2.80 0.07 44.96
N ALA A 20 -1.96 -0.02 43.91
CA ALA A 20 -2.01 0.97 42.84
C ALA A 20 -3.46 1.06 42.33
N PRO A 21 -3.99 2.27 42.08
CA PRO A 21 -5.33 2.41 41.55
C PRO A 21 -5.44 1.62 40.26
N ALA A 22 -6.41 0.72 40.18
CA ALA A 22 -6.70 -0.01 38.96
C ALA A 22 -6.97 1.04 37.86
N MET A 23 -6.15 1.08 36.82
CA MET A 23 -6.41 1.96 35.68
C MET A 23 -7.80 1.64 35.14
N GLU A 24 -8.66 2.66 35.06
CA GLU A 24 -10.01 2.56 34.53
C GLU A 24 -9.97 1.94 33.11
N ALA A 25 -10.95 1.08 32.85
CA ALA A 25 -11.01 0.41 31.55
C ALA A 25 -11.33 1.46 30.48
N PRO A 26 -10.69 1.39 29.29
CA PRO A 26 -11.03 2.26 28.17
C PRO A 26 -12.50 2.10 27.77
N THR A 27 -13.11 3.16 27.24
CA THR A 27 -14.48 3.10 26.72
C THR A 27 -14.52 3.43 25.23
N PHE A 28 -15.59 2.99 24.55
CA PHE A 28 -15.75 3.28 23.13
C PHE A 28 -15.78 4.79 22.87
N THR A 29 -16.60 5.53 23.62
CA THR A 29 -16.82 6.97 23.40
C THR A 29 -15.61 7.83 23.71
N SER A 30 -14.75 7.41 24.64
CA SER A 30 -13.57 8.20 25.04
C SER A 30 -12.33 7.91 24.20
N GLU A 31 -11.90 6.65 24.12
CA GLU A 31 -10.59 6.28 23.56
C GLU A 31 -10.73 5.53 22.23
N VAL A 32 -11.59 4.50 22.21
CA VAL A 32 -11.62 3.52 21.12
C VAL A 32 -12.08 4.14 19.80
N VAL A 33 -13.14 4.94 19.83
CA VAL A 33 -13.67 5.57 18.61
C VAL A 33 -12.64 6.46 17.92
N ARG A 34 -11.75 7.13 18.67
CA ARG A 34 -10.68 7.97 18.09
C ARG A 34 -9.64 7.16 17.37
N ILE A 35 -9.28 6.00 17.92
CA ILE A 35 -8.39 5.05 17.25
C ILE A 35 -9.05 4.55 15.96
N LEU A 36 -10.34 4.16 16.03
CA LEU A 36 -11.08 3.68 14.88
C LEU A 36 -11.22 4.75 13.78
N GLN A 37 -11.53 5.98 14.14
CA GLN A 37 -11.58 7.12 13.22
C GLN A 37 -10.27 7.33 12.49
N THR A 38 -9.16 7.24 13.20
CA THR A 38 -7.82 7.51 12.63
C THR A 38 -7.27 6.34 11.83
N ARG A 39 -7.53 5.09 12.26
CA ARG A 39 -6.84 3.89 11.74
C ARG A 39 -7.71 2.95 10.92
N CYS A 40 -9.03 2.96 11.10
CA CYS A 40 -9.91 1.90 10.59
C CYS A 40 -11.01 2.41 9.67
N GLN A 41 -11.70 3.50 10.03
CA GLN A 41 -12.94 3.94 9.37
C GLN A 41 -12.76 4.43 7.93
N THR A 42 -11.52 4.79 7.53
CA THR A 42 -11.23 5.12 6.12
C THR A 42 -11.56 3.97 5.16
N CYS A 43 -11.37 2.72 5.63
CA CYS A 43 -11.66 1.51 4.84
C CYS A 43 -12.92 0.78 5.32
N HIS A 44 -13.18 0.76 6.65
CA HIS A 44 -14.31 0.06 7.25
C HIS A 44 -15.57 0.95 7.31
N ARG A 45 -16.12 1.26 6.14
CA ARG A 45 -17.36 2.03 5.95
C ARG A 45 -18.09 1.61 4.67
N PRO A 46 -19.38 1.91 4.52
CA PRO A 46 -20.12 1.59 3.30
C PRO A 46 -19.45 2.17 2.05
N GLY A 47 -19.43 1.38 0.97
CA GLY A 47 -18.85 1.79 -0.33
C GLY A 47 -17.32 1.64 -0.44
N GLU A 48 -16.62 1.27 0.62
CA GLU A 48 -15.20 1.02 0.61
C GLU A 48 -14.84 -0.47 0.54
N HIS A 49 -13.54 -0.77 0.55
CA HIS A 49 -13.03 -2.13 0.31
C HIS A 49 -13.36 -3.12 1.43
N ALA A 50 -13.39 -2.67 2.68
CA ALA A 50 -13.63 -3.55 3.81
C ALA A 50 -15.05 -4.17 3.78
N PRO A 51 -15.21 -5.43 4.20
CA PRO A 51 -16.49 -6.16 4.07
C PRO A 51 -17.56 -5.72 5.08
N PHE A 52 -17.19 -4.93 6.09
CA PHE A 52 -18.09 -4.46 7.15
C PHE A 52 -17.72 -3.07 7.64
N SER A 53 -18.69 -2.39 8.24
CA SER A 53 -18.55 -1.05 8.83
C SER A 53 -17.98 -1.12 10.25
N LEU A 54 -17.24 -0.06 10.66
CA LEU A 54 -16.84 0.22 12.04
C LEU A 54 -17.19 1.67 12.43
N LEU A 55 -18.31 2.19 11.92
CA LEU A 55 -18.71 3.58 12.16
C LEU A 55 -19.45 3.76 13.50
N THR A 56 -20.14 2.75 13.97
CA THR A 56 -20.97 2.82 15.17
C THR A 56 -20.46 1.87 16.27
N TYR A 57 -20.79 2.17 17.53
CA TYR A 57 -20.51 1.26 18.64
C TYR A 57 -21.04 -0.15 18.38
N ARG A 58 -22.28 -0.26 17.88
CA ARG A 58 -22.90 -1.55 17.56
C ARG A 58 -22.09 -2.36 16.56
N ASP A 59 -21.64 -1.71 15.48
CA ASP A 59 -20.84 -2.37 14.43
C ASP A 59 -19.54 -2.94 15.03
N VAL A 60 -18.86 -2.14 15.88
CA VAL A 60 -17.60 -2.49 16.51
C VAL A 60 -17.79 -3.57 17.55
N TYR A 61 -18.83 -3.43 18.39
CA TYR A 61 -19.14 -4.40 19.45
C TYR A 61 -19.42 -5.80 18.89
N GLN A 62 -20.13 -5.89 17.77
CA GLN A 62 -20.42 -7.16 17.09
C GLN A 62 -19.16 -7.83 16.51
N ARG A 63 -18.10 -7.08 16.25
CA ARG A 63 -16.83 -7.53 15.68
C ARG A 63 -15.66 -7.49 16.65
N ARG A 64 -15.88 -7.23 17.93
CA ARG A 64 -14.83 -6.97 18.91
C ARG A 64 -13.79 -8.09 18.99
N ASP A 65 -14.23 -9.35 18.93
CA ASP A 65 -13.32 -10.50 19.01
C ASP A 65 -12.48 -10.62 17.72
N ASP A 66 -13.09 -10.46 16.54
CA ASP A 66 -12.39 -10.39 15.23
C ASP A 66 -11.37 -9.23 15.24
N ILE A 67 -11.75 -8.06 15.79
CA ILE A 67 -10.85 -6.89 15.88
C ILE A 67 -9.67 -7.21 16.79
N ARG A 68 -9.91 -7.78 18.00
CA ARG A 68 -8.86 -8.15 18.93
C ARG A 68 -7.80 -9.03 18.26
N ASP A 69 -8.26 -10.09 17.61
CA ASP A 69 -7.37 -11.07 17.01
C ASP A 69 -6.60 -10.44 15.84
N ALA A 70 -7.28 -9.70 14.96
CA ALA A 70 -6.66 -9.05 13.82
C ALA A 70 -5.62 -7.96 14.21
N VAL A 71 -5.85 -7.21 15.31
CA VAL A 71 -4.87 -6.19 15.76
C VAL A 71 -3.70 -6.81 16.52
N ARG A 72 -3.93 -7.89 17.30
CA ARG A 72 -2.87 -8.64 17.98
C ARG A 72 -1.91 -9.27 16.99
N ASP A 73 -2.45 -9.88 15.96
CA ASP A 73 -1.69 -10.53 14.88
C ASP A 73 -1.09 -9.52 13.89
N ARG A 74 -1.31 -8.21 14.10
CA ARG A 74 -0.84 -7.14 13.21
C ARG A 74 -1.33 -7.28 11.75
N VAL A 75 -2.43 -8.01 11.54
CA VAL A 75 -3.11 -8.11 10.22
C VAL A 75 -3.85 -6.83 9.90
N MET A 76 -4.42 -6.18 10.92
CA MET A 76 -5.12 -4.89 10.80
C MET A 76 -4.56 -3.83 11.77
N PRO A 77 -4.47 -2.57 11.31
CA PRO A 77 -4.58 -2.10 9.91
C PRO A 77 -3.48 -2.69 9.03
N PRO A 78 -3.72 -2.87 7.72
CA PRO A 78 -2.71 -3.43 6.82
C PRO A 78 -1.57 -2.43 6.60
N TRP A 79 -0.47 -2.67 7.29
CA TRP A 79 0.75 -1.88 7.22
C TRP A 79 1.95 -2.77 7.43
N LYS A 80 2.67 -3.04 6.37
CA LYS A 80 3.72 -4.08 6.35
C LYS A 80 5.16 -3.59 6.62
N PRO A 81 5.53 -2.29 6.40
CA PRO A 81 6.89 -1.87 6.70
C PRO A 81 7.24 -2.03 8.19
N VAL A 82 8.39 -2.64 8.44
CA VAL A 82 8.97 -2.79 9.79
C VAL A 82 9.38 -1.41 10.34
N PRO A 83 9.09 -1.09 11.60
CA PRO A 83 9.53 0.17 12.21
C PRO A 83 11.04 0.40 12.09
N GLY A 84 11.44 1.63 11.78
CA GLY A 84 12.85 2.00 11.61
C GLY A 84 13.48 1.61 10.27
N SER A 85 12.72 0.99 9.37
CA SER A 85 13.18 0.62 8.02
C SER A 85 12.61 1.53 6.93
N GLY A 86 12.52 2.81 7.21
CA GLY A 86 11.94 3.86 6.38
C GLY A 86 10.85 4.63 7.15
N ASP A 87 10.80 5.94 6.92
CA ASP A 87 9.77 6.81 7.48
C ASP A 87 8.80 7.19 6.36
N PHE A 88 7.53 6.80 6.51
CA PHE A 88 6.51 6.97 5.50
C PHE A 88 5.36 7.85 5.99
N VAL A 89 4.83 8.69 5.09
CA VAL A 89 3.61 9.44 5.37
C VAL A 89 2.43 8.47 5.55
N GLU A 90 1.43 8.91 6.30
CA GLU A 90 0.16 8.18 6.48
C GLU A 90 0.32 6.75 7.00
N SER A 91 1.32 6.52 7.88
CA SER A 91 1.47 5.23 8.54
C SER A 91 0.18 4.82 9.26
N ARG A 92 -0.36 3.67 8.85
CA ARG A 92 -1.57 3.10 9.46
C ARG A 92 -1.28 2.20 10.65
N ARG A 93 0.00 1.93 10.91
CA ARG A 93 0.41 1.05 12.02
C ARG A 93 -0.15 1.58 13.35
N LEU A 94 -0.78 0.70 14.10
CA LEU A 94 -1.13 0.99 15.49
C LEU A 94 0.14 1.13 16.33
N SER A 95 0.21 2.18 17.12
CA SER A 95 1.18 2.25 18.22
C SER A 95 0.87 1.16 19.26
N ASP A 96 1.86 0.81 20.08
CA ASP A 96 1.64 -0.18 21.15
C ASP A 96 0.61 0.31 22.18
N ALA A 97 0.51 1.63 22.39
CA ALA A 97 -0.52 2.23 23.22
C ALA A 97 -1.93 2.08 22.61
N GLU A 98 -2.10 2.36 21.31
CA GLU A 98 -3.39 2.18 20.61
C GLU A 98 -3.82 0.71 20.63
N LEU A 99 -2.88 -0.20 20.33
CA LEU A 99 -3.15 -1.65 20.39
C LEU A 99 -3.55 -2.10 21.79
N THR A 100 -2.79 -1.69 22.80
CA THR A 100 -3.11 -2.01 24.22
C THR A 100 -4.48 -1.49 24.62
N THR A 101 -4.83 -0.27 24.20
CA THR A 101 -6.13 0.34 24.47
C THR A 101 -7.27 -0.47 23.87
N LEU A 102 -7.17 -0.87 22.57
CA LEU A 102 -8.17 -1.70 21.92
C LEU A 102 -8.34 -3.06 22.62
N VAL A 103 -7.23 -3.74 22.91
CA VAL A 103 -7.26 -5.06 23.55
C VAL A 103 -7.85 -4.98 24.95
N ARG A 104 -7.40 -4.03 25.79
CA ARG A 104 -7.95 -3.83 27.15
C ARG A 104 -9.44 -3.49 27.14
N TRP A 105 -9.88 -2.67 26.20
CA TRP A 105 -11.29 -2.36 26.03
C TRP A 105 -12.13 -3.62 25.78
N ILE A 106 -11.68 -4.48 24.86
CA ILE A 106 -12.40 -5.72 24.53
C ILE A 106 -12.39 -6.68 25.71
N GLU A 107 -11.25 -6.85 26.39
CA GLU A 107 -11.11 -7.71 27.57
C GLU A 107 -11.95 -7.24 28.77
N ALA A 108 -12.21 -5.94 28.86
CA ALA A 108 -13.10 -5.36 29.87
C ALA A 108 -14.60 -5.48 29.52
N GLY A 109 -14.97 -6.25 28.49
CA GLY A 109 -16.35 -6.42 28.04
C GLY A 109 -16.84 -5.37 27.04
N ALA A 110 -15.92 -4.60 26.48
CA ALA A 110 -16.18 -3.58 25.46
C ALA A 110 -17.22 -2.50 25.88
N PRO A 111 -17.04 -1.80 27.02
CA PRO A 111 -18.01 -0.82 27.50
C PRO A 111 -18.19 0.36 26.53
N GLU A 112 -19.44 0.82 26.33
CA GLU A 112 -19.72 1.95 25.45
C GLU A 112 -19.19 3.27 26.01
N GLY A 113 -19.42 3.52 27.28
CA GLY A 113 -19.00 4.74 27.96
C GLY A 113 -20.05 5.86 27.91
N ASP A 114 -19.64 7.06 28.32
CA ASP A 114 -20.49 8.23 28.38
C ASP A 114 -20.73 8.84 26.99
N PRO A 115 -21.99 8.91 26.50
CA PRO A 115 -22.31 9.50 25.19
C PRO A 115 -21.82 10.95 25.01
N ALA A 116 -21.70 11.72 26.11
CA ALA A 116 -21.22 13.09 26.05
C ALA A 116 -19.73 13.20 25.62
N LYS A 117 -18.97 12.11 25.72
CA LYS A 117 -17.55 12.04 25.30
C LYS A 117 -17.36 11.59 23.85
N LEU A 118 -18.46 11.22 23.17
CA LEU A 118 -18.37 10.75 21.77
C LEU A 118 -17.96 11.92 20.86
N PRO A 119 -16.85 11.78 20.11
CA PRO A 119 -16.45 12.81 19.15
C PRO A 119 -17.45 12.86 17.95
N PRO A 120 -17.50 13.97 17.22
CA PRO A 120 -18.23 14.04 15.99
C PRO A 120 -17.82 12.92 15.03
N PRO A 121 -18.77 12.33 14.27
CA PRO A 121 -18.44 11.35 13.24
C PRO A 121 -17.57 11.98 12.15
N LEU A 122 -16.71 11.17 11.54
CA LEU A 122 -15.95 11.64 10.38
C LEU A 122 -16.89 11.90 9.21
N VAL A 123 -16.67 13.03 8.54
CA VAL A 123 -17.33 13.35 7.27
C VAL A 123 -16.41 12.88 6.14
N PHE A 124 -16.90 11.95 5.35
CA PHE A 124 -16.18 11.46 4.18
C PHE A 124 -16.67 12.18 2.93
N PRO A 125 -15.77 12.66 2.06
CA PRO A 125 -16.20 13.30 0.81
C PRO A 125 -17.03 12.33 -0.04
N GLU A 126 -18.11 12.82 -0.60
CA GLU A 126 -18.80 12.10 -1.67
C GLU A 126 -18.02 12.29 -2.99
N GLY A 127 -17.86 11.19 -3.74
CA GLY A 127 -17.11 11.20 -5.00
C GLY A 127 -15.59 11.19 -4.81
N TRP A 128 -14.89 12.19 -5.38
CA TRP A 128 -13.42 12.25 -5.35
C TRP A 128 -12.89 12.80 -4.02
N ARG A 129 -12.01 12.06 -3.38
CA ARG A 129 -11.44 12.42 -2.05
C ARG A 129 -10.63 13.71 -2.07
N LEU A 130 -9.98 13.99 -3.21
CA LEU A 130 -9.16 15.20 -3.38
C LEU A 130 -9.96 16.41 -3.89
N GLY A 131 -11.29 16.31 -3.88
CA GLY A 131 -12.19 17.32 -4.41
C GLY A 131 -12.38 17.24 -5.93
N PRO A 132 -13.03 18.22 -6.56
CA PRO A 132 -13.30 18.21 -8.00
C PRO A 132 -11.99 18.14 -8.81
N PRO A 133 -11.85 17.13 -9.72
CA PRO A 133 -10.68 17.02 -10.56
C PRO A 133 -10.72 18.01 -11.73
N ASP A 134 -9.56 18.32 -12.30
CA ASP A 134 -9.47 19.10 -13.54
C ASP A 134 -9.88 18.26 -14.77
N HIS A 135 -9.69 16.93 -14.69
CA HIS A 135 -10.05 16.00 -15.76
C HIS A 135 -10.32 14.61 -15.20
N VAL A 136 -11.26 13.90 -15.82
CA VAL A 136 -11.53 12.49 -15.50
C VAL A 136 -11.29 11.65 -16.75
N LEU A 137 -10.38 10.70 -16.62
CA LEU A 137 -10.21 9.62 -17.57
C LEU A 137 -11.20 8.51 -17.21
N GLU A 138 -11.87 7.94 -18.18
CA GLU A 138 -12.83 6.87 -17.97
C GLU A 138 -12.71 5.82 -19.07
N MET A 139 -12.84 4.55 -18.71
CA MET A 139 -12.96 3.47 -19.69
C MET A 139 -14.14 3.77 -20.61
N ALA A 140 -13.93 3.68 -21.92
CA ALA A 140 -14.96 3.99 -22.92
C ALA A 140 -16.22 3.14 -22.71
N GLU A 141 -16.01 1.84 -22.43
CA GLU A 141 -17.07 0.87 -22.21
C GLU A 141 -16.84 0.07 -20.93
N PRO A 142 -17.91 -0.42 -20.28
CA PRO A 142 -17.79 -1.37 -19.16
C PRO A 142 -17.19 -2.70 -19.65
N TYR A 143 -16.32 -3.29 -18.86
CA TYR A 143 -15.76 -4.62 -19.13
C TYR A 143 -16.36 -5.65 -18.17
N THR A 144 -16.85 -6.76 -18.72
CA THR A 144 -17.44 -7.84 -17.94
C THR A 144 -16.46 -8.98 -17.79
N VAL A 145 -16.07 -9.26 -16.54
CA VAL A 145 -15.19 -10.38 -16.18
C VAL A 145 -16.03 -11.60 -15.88
N PRO A 146 -15.79 -12.75 -16.53
CA PRO A 146 -16.54 -13.98 -16.31
C PRO A 146 -16.53 -14.43 -14.85
N ALA A 147 -17.52 -15.25 -14.49
CA ALA A 147 -17.55 -15.91 -13.18
C ALA A 147 -16.32 -16.80 -12.97
N ARG A 148 -15.75 -16.78 -11.76
CA ARG A 148 -14.59 -17.60 -11.36
C ARG A 148 -13.36 -17.44 -12.27
N ALA A 149 -13.23 -16.29 -12.94
CA ALA A 149 -12.06 -15.95 -13.73
C ALA A 149 -10.99 -15.32 -12.84
N SER A 150 -9.78 -15.85 -12.91
CA SER A 150 -8.59 -15.30 -12.24
C SER A 150 -7.60 -14.79 -13.29
N ASP A 151 -6.73 -13.87 -12.87
CA ASP A 151 -5.62 -13.36 -13.68
C ASP A 151 -6.04 -12.86 -15.07
N VAL A 152 -7.16 -12.11 -15.12
CA VAL A 152 -7.59 -11.44 -16.34
C VAL A 152 -6.88 -10.09 -16.45
N TYR A 153 -5.97 -9.97 -17.41
CA TYR A 153 -5.25 -8.74 -17.72
C TYR A 153 -5.81 -8.10 -19.00
N ARG A 154 -6.33 -6.87 -18.86
CA ARG A 154 -6.85 -6.06 -19.96
C ARG A 154 -6.29 -4.66 -19.90
N CYS A 155 -5.87 -4.15 -21.05
CA CYS A 155 -5.43 -2.78 -21.21
C CYS A 155 -6.51 -1.96 -21.92
N PHE A 156 -6.96 -0.87 -21.26
CA PHE A 156 -7.97 0.04 -21.82
C PHE A 156 -7.33 1.33 -22.26
N VAL A 157 -7.59 1.69 -23.52
CA VAL A 157 -6.98 2.82 -24.21
C VAL A 157 -7.86 4.05 -24.02
N ILE A 158 -7.29 5.12 -23.47
CA ILE A 158 -8.01 6.38 -23.18
C ILE A 158 -7.24 7.55 -23.79
N PRO A 159 -7.60 7.99 -25.01
CA PRO A 159 -7.00 9.17 -25.63
C PRO A 159 -7.29 10.42 -24.80
N THR A 160 -6.26 11.21 -24.50
CA THR A 160 -6.46 12.43 -23.69
C THR A 160 -6.82 13.64 -24.52
N SER A 161 -6.42 13.69 -25.79
CA SER A 161 -6.65 14.79 -26.74
C SER A 161 -6.24 16.18 -26.24
N PHE A 162 -5.31 16.26 -25.28
CA PHE A 162 -4.81 17.55 -24.79
C PHE A 162 -3.99 18.25 -25.86
N PRO A 163 -4.25 19.56 -26.12
CA PRO A 163 -3.53 20.32 -27.14
C PRO A 163 -2.13 20.75 -26.72
N GLU A 164 -1.80 20.58 -25.44
CA GLU A 164 -0.49 20.92 -24.84
C GLU A 164 -0.13 19.94 -23.75
N ASP A 165 1.15 19.92 -23.33
CA ASP A 165 1.63 19.14 -22.21
C ASP A 165 0.89 19.52 -20.93
N ARG A 166 0.53 18.54 -20.13
CA ARG A 166 -0.07 18.72 -18.79
C ARG A 166 0.85 18.18 -17.72
N TRP A 167 0.96 18.90 -16.62
CA TRP A 167 1.64 18.47 -15.40
C TRP A 167 0.62 18.00 -14.40
N VAL A 168 0.61 16.70 -14.13
CA VAL A 168 -0.30 16.06 -13.18
C VAL A 168 0.36 16.04 -11.82
N THR A 169 -0.30 16.65 -10.82
CA THR A 169 0.20 16.74 -9.44
C THR A 169 -0.55 15.80 -8.49
N LYS A 170 -1.79 15.38 -8.84
CA LYS A 170 -2.53 14.43 -8.03
C LYS A 170 -3.30 13.48 -8.96
N VAL A 171 -3.37 12.20 -8.53
CA VAL A 171 -4.13 11.15 -9.23
C VAL A 171 -4.95 10.38 -8.22
N GLU A 172 -6.21 10.16 -8.53
CA GLU A 172 -7.10 9.33 -7.74
C GLU A 172 -7.80 8.31 -8.64
N TYR A 173 -7.76 7.03 -8.25
CA TYR A 173 -8.37 5.94 -8.97
C TYR A 173 -9.72 5.57 -8.33
N ALA A 174 -10.72 5.39 -9.15
CA ALA A 174 -12.05 4.95 -8.75
C ALA A 174 -12.47 3.72 -9.57
N PRO A 175 -12.04 2.50 -9.16
CA PRO A 175 -12.55 1.28 -9.73
C PRO A 175 -14.08 1.24 -9.66
N GLY A 176 -14.74 0.83 -10.74
CA GLY A 176 -16.20 0.66 -10.76
C GLY A 176 -16.62 -0.49 -9.84
N ASP A 177 -15.79 -1.52 -9.76
CA ASP A 177 -15.95 -2.62 -8.82
C ASP A 177 -14.66 -2.91 -8.06
N ARG A 178 -14.54 -2.33 -6.86
CA ARG A 178 -13.35 -2.46 -5.99
C ARG A 178 -13.05 -3.88 -5.52
N LYS A 179 -14.03 -4.80 -5.60
CA LYS A 179 -13.84 -6.21 -5.22
C LYS A 179 -13.42 -7.09 -6.39
N LEU A 180 -13.53 -6.57 -7.61
CA LEU A 180 -13.16 -7.23 -8.84
C LEU A 180 -11.75 -6.86 -9.29
N VAL A 181 -11.40 -5.58 -9.12
CA VAL A 181 -10.11 -5.02 -9.54
C VAL A 181 -9.06 -5.36 -8.49
N HIS A 182 -8.04 -6.14 -8.88
CA HIS A 182 -6.90 -6.48 -8.03
C HIS A 182 -5.87 -5.35 -8.00
N HIS A 183 -5.45 -4.85 -9.19
CA HIS A 183 -4.66 -3.63 -9.30
C HIS A 183 -4.83 -2.95 -10.65
N ILE A 184 -4.37 -1.70 -10.73
CA ILE A 184 -4.36 -0.86 -11.91
C ILE A 184 -2.96 -0.29 -12.07
N LEU A 185 -2.40 -0.35 -13.29
CA LEU A 185 -1.23 0.42 -13.68
C LEU A 185 -1.61 1.37 -14.82
N ALA A 186 -1.19 2.64 -14.74
CA ALA A 186 -1.50 3.63 -15.77
C ALA A 186 -0.23 4.01 -16.52
N TYR A 187 -0.18 3.63 -17.78
CA TYR A 187 0.92 3.91 -18.71
C TYR A 187 0.58 5.09 -19.62
N ILE A 188 1.60 5.72 -20.18
CA ILE A 188 1.48 6.81 -21.15
C ILE A 188 2.07 6.32 -22.47
N ASP A 189 1.26 6.28 -23.50
CA ASP A 189 1.67 6.05 -24.89
C ASP A 189 1.69 7.37 -25.67
N THR A 190 2.77 7.60 -26.42
CA THR A 190 2.94 8.74 -27.33
C THR A 190 3.19 8.29 -28.78
N THR A 191 3.04 6.99 -29.04
CA THR A 191 3.40 6.36 -30.31
C THR A 191 2.19 5.82 -31.08
N ALA A 192 0.99 5.88 -30.49
CA ALA A 192 -0.22 5.24 -30.99
C ALA A 192 -0.14 3.69 -31.08
N ALA A 193 0.81 3.08 -30.36
CA ALA A 193 0.95 1.62 -30.33
C ALA A 193 -0.23 0.97 -29.60
N ALA A 194 -0.70 1.60 -28.53
CA ALA A 194 -1.84 1.11 -27.76
C ALA A 194 -3.13 1.07 -28.61
N GLU A 195 -3.39 2.12 -29.38
CA GLU A 195 -4.55 2.16 -30.29
C GLU A 195 -4.46 1.11 -31.41
N ALA A 196 -3.25 0.76 -31.85
CA ALA A 196 -3.06 -0.31 -32.82
C ALA A 196 -3.35 -1.68 -32.22
N LEU A 197 -2.90 -1.93 -30.98
CA LEU A 197 -3.21 -3.15 -30.24
C LEU A 197 -4.71 -3.31 -29.97
N ASP A 198 -5.36 -2.22 -29.53
CA ASP A 198 -6.79 -2.19 -29.26
C ASP A 198 -7.65 -2.48 -30.50
N ARG A 199 -7.30 -1.90 -31.66
CA ARG A 199 -7.98 -2.21 -32.92
C ARG A 199 -7.80 -3.67 -33.37
N GLY A 200 -6.77 -4.34 -32.92
CA GLY A 200 -6.50 -5.76 -33.20
C GLY A 200 -7.26 -6.75 -32.30
N ASP A 201 -7.87 -6.29 -31.21
CA ASP A 201 -8.63 -7.12 -30.26
C ASP A 201 -10.14 -6.84 -30.45
N PRO A 202 -11.01 -7.87 -30.54
CA PRO A 202 -12.44 -7.67 -30.79
C PRO A 202 -13.23 -7.18 -29.57
N GLY A 203 -12.65 -7.17 -28.38
CA GLY A 203 -13.33 -6.77 -27.13
C GLY A 203 -13.01 -5.33 -26.72
N PRO A 204 -13.64 -4.83 -25.63
CA PRO A 204 -13.23 -3.58 -25.02
C PRO A 204 -11.79 -3.68 -24.49
N GLY A 205 -10.91 -2.80 -24.94
CA GLY A 205 -9.48 -2.88 -24.67
C GLY A 205 -8.81 -4.10 -25.34
N TYR A 206 -7.58 -4.41 -24.95
CA TYR A 206 -6.83 -5.55 -25.47
C TYR A 206 -6.19 -6.40 -24.37
N GLY A 207 -5.92 -7.68 -24.66
CA GLY A 207 -5.21 -8.57 -23.75
C GLY A 207 -3.75 -8.11 -23.57
N CYS A 208 -3.31 -7.95 -22.30
CA CYS A 208 -1.99 -7.38 -22.02
C CYS A 208 -1.30 -8.05 -20.82
N PHE A 209 -1.35 -9.38 -20.75
CA PHE A 209 -0.55 -10.15 -19.81
C PHE A 209 0.94 -9.86 -20.06
N GLY A 210 1.71 -9.59 -19.02
CA GLY A 210 3.14 -9.29 -19.12
C GLY A 210 3.49 -7.83 -19.44
N GLY A 211 2.52 -6.92 -19.47
CA GLY A 211 2.75 -5.49 -19.70
C GLY A 211 1.90 -4.90 -20.80
N PRO A 212 2.04 -3.59 -21.08
CA PRO A 212 1.14 -2.89 -22.01
C PRO A 212 1.36 -3.19 -23.49
N GLY A 213 2.37 -4.01 -23.84
CA GLY A 213 2.69 -4.37 -25.24
C GLY A 213 3.48 -3.31 -26.01
N PHE A 214 3.88 -2.22 -25.38
CA PHE A 214 4.71 -1.15 -25.93
C PHE A 214 5.64 -0.58 -24.86
N THR A 215 6.62 0.23 -25.28
CA THR A 215 7.49 0.96 -24.32
C THR A 215 6.82 2.25 -23.88
N PRO A 216 6.40 2.38 -22.60
CA PRO A 216 5.73 3.57 -22.12
C PRO A 216 6.64 4.81 -22.08
N ALA A 217 6.12 5.96 -22.48
CA ALA A 217 6.80 7.26 -22.31
C ALA A 217 6.83 7.73 -20.84
N GLY A 218 6.06 7.08 -20.00
CA GLY A 218 5.92 7.35 -18.56
C GLY A 218 4.69 6.66 -17.99
N GLY A 219 4.28 7.08 -16.78
CA GLY A 219 3.09 6.55 -16.12
C GLY A 219 2.49 7.55 -15.13
N LEU A 220 1.26 7.29 -14.73
CA LEU A 220 0.50 8.10 -13.76
C LEU A 220 0.35 7.39 -12.41
N SER A 221 1.33 6.55 -12.05
CA SER A 221 1.27 5.65 -10.89
C SER A 221 0.32 4.46 -11.07
N GLY A 222 -0.08 3.81 -9.98
CA GLY A 222 -1.02 2.70 -9.97
C GLY A 222 -1.92 2.72 -8.77
N TRP A 223 -2.83 1.76 -8.72
CA TRP A 223 -3.74 1.55 -7.61
C TRP A 223 -3.81 0.05 -7.26
N ALA A 224 -3.88 -0.25 -5.97
CA ALA A 224 -4.23 -1.55 -5.42
C ALA A 224 -5.20 -1.34 -4.24
N PRO A 225 -5.89 -2.39 -3.76
CA PRO A 225 -6.74 -2.29 -2.59
C PRO A 225 -6.05 -1.59 -1.41
N GLY A 226 -6.72 -0.59 -0.83
CA GLY A 226 -6.17 0.21 0.27
C GLY A 226 -5.26 1.37 -0.15
N SER A 227 -4.94 1.53 -1.44
CA SER A 227 -4.17 2.69 -1.92
C SER A 227 -4.89 4.00 -1.65
N GLN A 228 -4.12 5.00 -1.22
CA GLN A 228 -4.58 6.38 -1.10
C GLN A 228 -4.38 7.12 -2.43
N PRO A 229 -5.09 8.24 -2.67
CA PRO A 229 -4.83 9.11 -3.79
C PRO A 229 -3.36 9.55 -3.82
N ARG A 230 -2.76 9.56 -5.00
CA ARG A 230 -1.38 9.98 -5.17
C ARG A 230 -1.28 11.49 -5.24
N VAL A 231 -0.50 12.09 -4.33
CA VAL A 231 -0.21 13.53 -4.31
C VAL A 231 1.29 13.74 -4.44
N MET A 232 1.70 14.57 -5.40
CA MET A 232 3.10 14.95 -5.59
C MET A 232 3.50 16.03 -4.57
N ALA A 233 4.78 16.06 -4.21
CA ALA A 233 5.34 17.16 -3.44
C ALA A 233 5.30 18.46 -4.24
N ASP A 234 5.38 19.59 -3.55
CA ASP A 234 5.41 20.91 -4.19
C ASP A 234 6.56 21.01 -5.20
N GLY A 235 6.27 21.61 -6.35
CA GLY A 235 7.22 21.74 -7.45
C GLY A 235 7.49 20.45 -8.23
N VAL A 236 6.84 19.33 -7.89
CA VAL A 236 6.98 18.04 -8.58
C VAL A 236 5.71 17.70 -9.36
N GLY A 237 5.86 17.22 -10.59
CA GLY A 237 4.74 16.76 -11.41
C GLY A 237 5.07 15.54 -12.25
N MET A 238 4.04 14.81 -12.65
CA MET A 238 4.10 13.77 -13.68
C MET A 238 3.74 14.43 -15.01
N LEU A 239 4.60 14.23 -16.01
CA LEU A 239 4.34 14.78 -17.35
C LEU A 239 3.34 13.90 -18.08
N LEU A 240 2.25 14.49 -18.53
CA LEU A 240 1.32 13.94 -19.51
C LEU A 240 1.48 14.72 -20.82
N PRO A 241 2.18 14.17 -21.80
CA PRO A 241 2.50 14.87 -23.05
C PRO A 241 1.25 15.23 -23.85
N LYS A 242 1.35 16.29 -24.65
CA LYS A 242 0.36 16.66 -25.66
C LYS A 242 -0.05 15.45 -26.51
N GLY A 243 -1.36 15.25 -26.67
CA GLY A 243 -1.91 14.20 -27.54
C GLY A 243 -1.58 12.76 -27.10
N ALA A 244 -1.03 12.57 -25.90
CA ALA A 244 -0.74 11.25 -25.39
C ALA A 244 -2.02 10.46 -25.08
N THR A 245 -1.89 9.16 -25.15
CA THR A 245 -2.93 8.21 -24.69
C THR A 245 -2.56 7.64 -23.35
N VAL A 246 -3.50 7.59 -22.41
CA VAL A 246 -3.36 6.86 -21.16
C VAL A 246 -3.89 5.45 -21.33
N VAL A 247 -3.09 4.46 -20.93
CA VAL A 247 -3.46 3.05 -21.01
C VAL A 247 -3.57 2.51 -19.59
N LEU A 248 -4.77 2.06 -19.23
CA LEU A 248 -5.01 1.42 -17.94
C LEU A 248 -4.86 -0.09 -18.09
N GLN A 249 -3.77 -0.65 -17.58
CA GLN A 249 -3.66 -2.10 -17.40
C GLN A 249 -4.42 -2.47 -16.13
N MET A 250 -5.47 -3.24 -16.32
CA MET A 250 -6.32 -3.74 -15.26
C MET A 250 -6.02 -5.20 -15.00
N HIS A 251 -5.69 -5.55 -13.76
CA HIS A 251 -5.68 -6.93 -13.31
C HIS A 251 -6.97 -7.21 -12.56
N TYR A 252 -7.78 -8.11 -13.10
CA TYR A 252 -9.03 -8.55 -12.49
C TYR A 252 -8.91 -9.93 -11.89
N ASN A 253 -9.58 -10.12 -10.75
CA ASN A 253 -9.77 -11.43 -10.12
C ASN A 253 -11.23 -11.57 -9.68
N ASN A 254 -11.98 -12.45 -10.34
CA ASN A 254 -13.38 -12.68 -10.03
C ASN A 254 -13.60 -14.06 -9.41
N SER A 255 -13.48 -14.16 -8.10
CA SER A 255 -13.80 -15.39 -7.36
C SER A 255 -15.30 -15.67 -7.20
N ALA A 256 -16.17 -14.71 -7.57
CA ALA A 256 -17.62 -14.84 -7.44
C ALA A 256 -18.20 -15.88 -8.42
N PRO A 257 -19.32 -16.55 -8.07
CA PRO A 257 -19.99 -17.52 -8.94
C PRO A 257 -20.77 -16.87 -10.10
N ARG A 258 -20.71 -15.55 -10.25
CA ARG A 258 -21.36 -14.76 -11.31
C ARG A 258 -20.38 -13.81 -11.96
N SER A 259 -20.65 -13.46 -13.20
CA SER A 259 -19.92 -12.39 -13.88
C SER A 259 -20.09 -11.06 -13.15
N ARG A 260 -19.06 -10.22 -13.21
CA ARG A 260 -19.02 -8.88 -12.62
C ARG A 260 -18.50 -7.89 -13.65
N THR A 261 -18.95 -6.66 -13.54
CA THR A 261 -18.61 -5.61 -14.52
C THR A 261 -17.90 -4.47 -13.82
N ASP A 262 -16.84 -3.97 -14.47
CA ASP A 262 -16.08 -2.81 -14.05
C ASP A 262 -16.13 -1.71 -15.11
N ARG A 263 -16.13 -0.47 -14.66
CA ARG A 263 -15.88 0.73 -15.44
C ARG A 263 -15.09 1.71 -14.60
N THR A 264 -13.77 1.55 -14.66
CA THR A 264 -12.83 2.33 -13.86
C THR A 264 -12.71 3.77 -14.38
N ARG A 265 -12.58 4.71 -13.43
CA ARG A 265 -12.32 6.13 -13.68
C ARG A 265 -11.04 6.56 -12.95
N VAL A 266 -10.35 7.56 -13.51
CA VAL A 266 -9.14 8.14 -12.93
C VAL A 266 -9.27 9.67 -12.95
N ALA A 267 -9.23 10.29 -11.77
CA ALA A 267 -9.23 11.74 -11.63
C ALA A 267 -7.80 12.28 -11.71
N LEU A 268 -7.63 13.31 -12.52
CA LEU A 268 -6.37 14.03 -12.69
C LEU A 268 -6.54 15.46 -12.17
N HIS A 269 -5.58 15.90 -11.35
CA HIS A 269 -5.45 17.30 -10.96
C HIS A 269 -4.17 17.84 -11.56
N PHE A 270 -4.30 18.91 -12.33
CA PHE A 270 -3.17 19.58 -12.98
C PHE A 270 -2.48 20.58 -12.06
N ALA A 271 -1.24 20.88 -12.36
CA ALA A 271 -0.47 21.83 -11.61
C ALA A 271 -1.10 23.23 -11.64
N LYS A 272 -1.28 23.82 -10.46
CA LYS A 272 -1.71 25.22 -10.25
C LYS A 272 -0.55 26.07 -9.75
N SER A 273 0.61 25.47 -9.48
CA SER A 273 1.85 26.06 -9.01
C SER A 273 3.01 25.68 -9.93
N PRO A 274 4.13 26.37 -9.90
CA PRO A 274 5.31 26.05 -10.71
C PRO A 274 5.76 24.60 -10.56
N ILE A 275 6.21 23.98 -11.67
CA ILE A 275 6.83 22.66 -11.69
C ILE A 275 8.29 22.80 -12.10
N ASP A 276 9.17 22.33 -11.22
CA ASP A 276 10.61 22.37 -11.42
C ASP A 276 11.23 20.96 -11.56
N LYS A 277 10.50 19.92 -11.11
CA LYS A 277 10.97 18.52 -11.14
C LYS A 277 9.93 17.60 -11.76
N ARG A 278 10.39 16.66 -12.58
CA ARG A 278 9.55 15.55 -13.07
C ARG A 278 9.67 14.34 -12.16
N GLN A 279 8.53 13.84 -11.71
CA GLN A 279 8.45 12.52 -11.08
C GLN A 279 8.75 11.43 -12.11
N ARG A 280 9.67 10.53 -11.75
CA ARG A 280 10.05 9.34 -12.53
C ARG A 280 9.99 8.11 -11.64
N SER A 281 10.10 6.94 -12.25
CA SER A 281 10.22 5.67 -11.55
C SER A 281 11.33 4.83 -12.17
N MET A 282 12.03 4.05 -11.35
CA MET A 282 12.95 3.01 -11.77
C MET A 282 12.54 1.69 -11.11
N ALA A 283 12.76 0.58 -11.81
CA ALA A 283 12.55 -0.76 -11.27
C ALA A 283 13.91 -1.40 -10.96
N ILE A 284 14.04 -1.99 -9.78
CA ILE A 284 15.12 -2.89 -9.43
C ILE A 284 14.51 -4.27 -9.36
N LEU A 285 14.91 -5.16 -10.25
CA LEU A 285 14.28 -6.47 -10.42
C LEU A 285 15.30 -7.55 -10.76
N ASN A 286 14.94 -8.79 -10.47
CA ASN A 286 15.58 -9.97 -11.02
C ASN A 286 14.51 -10.79 -11.74
N GLY A 287 14.61 -10.92 -13.05
CA GLY A 287 13.69 -11.70 -13.89
C GLY A 287 14.23 -13.09 -14.27
N SER A 288 15.28 -13.56 -13.59
CA SER A 288 15.95 -14.81 -13.95
C SER A 288 16.25 -15.66 -12.71
N PHE A 289 15.18 -16.22 -12.12
CA PHE A 289 15.28 -17.11 -10.97
C PHE A 289 14.25 -18.23 -11.04
N THR A 290 14.51 -19.30 -10.31
CA THR A 290 13.56 -20.40 -10.06
C THR A 290 13.64 -20.78 -8.60
N ILE A 291 12.51 -20.78 -7.91
CA ILE A 291 12.38 -21.20 -6.51
C ILE A 291 12.13 -22.69 -6.49
N PRO A 292 13.06 -23.52 -5.96
CA PRO A 292 12.89 -24.96 -5.91
C PRO A 292 11.65 -25.36 -5.09
N ALA A 293 11.04 -26.49 -5.46
CA ALA A 293 9.97 -27.08 -4.67
C ALA A 293 10.45 -27.49 -3.27
N GLY A 294 9.73 -27.14 -2.22
CA GLY A 294 10.05 -27.45 -0.83
C GLY A 294 11.05 -26.51 -0.17
N GLU A 295 11.61 -25.56 -0.89
CA GLU A 295 12.55 -24.58 -0.34
C GLU A 295 11.83 -23.56 0.55
N ARG A 296 12.23 -23.50 1.84
CA ARG A 296 11.59 -22.62 2.84
C ARG A 296 12.10 -21.19 2.82
N ARG A 297 13.34 -20.97 2.33
CA ARG A 297 13.97 -19.66 2.34
C ARG A 297 14.85 -19.49 1.10
N HIS A 298 14.21 -19.20 -0.02
CA HIS A 298 14.91 -18.90 -1.26
C HIS A 298 15.13 -17.40 -1.39
N GLU A 299 16.39 -16.99 -1.47
CA GLU A 299 16.75 -15.57 -1.61
C GLU A 299 16.99 -15.20 -3.07
N VAL A 300 16.33 -14.16 -3.53
CA VAL A 300 16.54 -13.53 -4.84
C VAL A 300 17.05 -12.12 -4.63
N ARG A 301 18.13 -11.76 -5.33
CA ARG A 301 18.80 -10.46 -5.18
C ARG A 301 18.81 -9.69 -6.49
N ALA A 302 18.68 -8.38 -6.38
CA ALA A 302 18.91 -7.44 -7.48
C ALA A 302 19.55 -6.16 -6.95
N SER A 303 20.26 -5.45 -7.81
CA SER A 303 20.81 -4.15 -7.46
C SER A 303 20.80 -3.20 -8.65
N LEU A 304 20.78 -1.90 -8.35
CA LEU A 304 20.91 -0.83 -9.32
C LEU A 304 21.82 0.26 -8.74
N THR A 305 22.78 0.74 -9.53
CA THR A 305 23.61 1.85 -9.12
C THR A 305 23.16 3.14 -9.79
N VAL A 306 23.00 4.20 -8.99
CA VAL A 306 22.70 5.54 -9.50
C VAL A 306 23.85 5.97 -10.42
N PRO A 307 23.57 6.34 -11.69
CA PRO A 307 24.61 6.67 -12.66
C PRO A 307 25.51 7.82 -12.21
N VAL A 308 26.77 7.76 -12.57
CA VAL A 308 27.73 8.84 -12.35
C VAL A 308 27.22 10.15 -12.99
N GLY A 309 27.38 11.26 -12.30
CA GLY A 309 26.93 12.57 -12.75
C GLY A 309 25.44 12.86 -12.53
N ARG A 310 24.70 11.97 -11.86
CA ARG A 310 23.29 12.19 -11.50
C ARG A 310 23.09 12.00 -10.00
N ASN A 311 22.59 13.04 -9.35
CA ASN A 311 22.04 12.93 -8.00
C ASN A 311 20.53 12.88 -8.06
N LEU A 312 19.93 11.98 -7.29
CA LEU A 312 18.50 11.73 -7.27
C LEU A 312 17.96 11.92 -5.86
N HIS A 313 16.66 12.15 -5.75
CA HIS A 313 15.93 12.02 -4.49
C HIS A 313 14.80 11.00 -4.67
N ALA A 314 14.83 9.92 -3.89
CA ALA A 314 13.74 8.96 -3.85
C ALA A 314 12.57 9.52 -3.05
N ASN A 315 11.37 9.51 -3.65
CA ASN A 315 10.14 10.04 -3.06
C ASN A 315 9.22 8.92 -2.61
N THR A 316 9.28 7.76 -3.28
CA THR A 316 8.42 6.61 -3.00
C THR A 316 9.14 5.31 -3.23
N ILE A 317 8.59 4.25 -2.60
CA ILE A 317 9.04 2.88 -2.82
C ILE A 317 7.82 1.94 -2.84
N ALA A 318 7.81 1.00 -3.79
CA ALA A 318 6.74 0.03 -3.95
C ALA A 318 7.34 -1.37 -4.18
N PRO A 319 7.46 -2.21 -3.13
CA PRO A 319 7.83 -3.61 -3.24
C PRO A 319 6.75 -4.43 -3.94
N HIS A 320 7.16 -5.48 -4.68
CA HIS A 320 6.25 -6.38 -5.36
C HIS A 320 6.79 -7.80 -5.41
N MET A 321 6.01 -8.74 -4.93
CA MET A 321 6.15 -10.20 -5.01
C MET A 321 4.76 -10.82 -5.15
N HIS A 322 4.69 -12.14 -5.42
CA HIS A 322 3.41 -12.86 -5.45
C HIS A 322 3.19 -13.70 -4.17
N LEU A 323 2.54 -14.86 -4.30
CA LEU A 323 2.02 -15.67 -3.18
C LEU A 323 3.11 -16.31 -2.31
N LEU A 324 4.26 -16.69 -2.90
CA LEU A 324 5.35 -17.32 -2.15
C LEU A 324 6.24 -16.30 -1.43
N GLY A 325 6.07 -15.01 -1.69
CA GLY A 325 6.79 -13.94 -1.03
C GLY A 325 6.64 -14.00 0.48
N ARG A 326 7.77 -13.77 1.22
CA ARG A 326 7.81 -13.74 2.69
C ARG A 326 8.41 -12.45 3.21
N GLU A 327 9.51 -12.01 2.60
CA GLU A 327 10.27 -10.87 3.08
C GLU A 327 10.84 -10.09 1.90
N MET A 328 10.80 -8.76 1.95
CA MET A 328 11.58 -7.93 1.05
C MET A 328 12.30 -6.83 1.82
N LYS A 329 13.61 -6.74 1.62
CA LYS A 329 14.47 -5.71 2.20
C LYS A 329 15.14 -4.92 1.09
N VAL A 330 15.07 -3.59 1.18
CA VAL A 330 15.73 -2.69 0.24
C VAL A 330 16.59 -1.70 1.01
N THR A 331 17.85 -1.57 0.58
CA THR A 331 18.81 -0.66 1.21
C THR A 331 19.53 0.17 0.15
N ALA A 332 19.95 1.39 0.51
CA ALA A 332 20.86 2.21 -0.27
C ALA A 332 22.24 2.19 0.40
N THR A 333 23.27 1.77 -0.34
CA THR A 333 24.68 1.87 0.08
C THR A 333 25.27 3.08 -0.62
N TYR A 334 25.63 4.08 0.15
CA TYR A 334 26.22 5.33 -0.33
C TYR A 334 27.70 5.15 -0.75
N PRO A 335 28.27 6.08 -1.53
CA PRO A 335 29.67 6.00 -1.96
C PRO A 335 30.69 5.97 -0.81
N ASP A 336 30.35 6.50 0.36
CA ASP A 336 31.16 6.47 1.58
C ASP A 336 31.03 5.15 2.36
N GLY A 337 30.24 4.19 1.86
CA GLY A 337 29.97 2.90 2.51
C GLY A 337 28.83 2.93 3.52
N THR A 338 28.24 4.09 3.83
CA THR A 338 27.07 4.17 4.71
C THR A 338 25.89 3.43 4.10
N VAL A 339 25.21 2.60 4.90
CA VAL A 339 24.01 1.85 4.47
C VAL A 339 22.77 2.45 5.11
N ARG A 340 21.81 2.82 4.29
CA ARG A 340 20.51 3.35 4.70
C ARG A 340 19.40 2.37 4.33
N PRO A 341 18.55 1.91 5.28
CA PRO A 341 17.34 1.17 4.94
C PRO A 341 16.36 2.07 4.19
N LEU A 342 15.81 1.57 3.09
CA LEU A 342 14.74 2.23 2.35
C LEU A 342 13.38 1.65 2.73
N ILE A 343 13.27 0.32 2.79
CA ILE A 343 12.09 -0.39 3.29
C ILE A 343 12.49 -1.81 3.70
N HIS A 344 11.81 -2.34 4.70
CA HIS A 344 11.84 -3.74 5.07
C HIS A 344 10.41 -4.20 5.36
N ILE A 345 9.97 -5.26 4.69
CA ILE A 345 8.73 -5.99 4.95
C ILE A 345 9.15 -7.41 5.31
N ASP A 346 8.87 -7.84 6.53
CA ASP A 346 9.22 -9.16 7.08
C ASP A 346 8.05 -10.15 7.09
N ASP A 347 6.84 -9.67 6.83
CA ASP A 347 5.61 -10.45 6.65
C ASP A 347 4.90 -9.97 5.40
N TRP A 348 5.39 -10.39 4.23
CA TRP A 348 4.79 -10.06 2.95
C TRP A 348 3.35 -10.58 2.86
N ASP A 349 2.47 -9.77 2.28
CA ASP A 349 1.09 -10.14 1.97
C ASP A 349 0.72 -9.69 0.55
N PHE A 350 0.50 -10.65 -0.33
CA PHE A 350 0.11 -10.42 -1.71
C PHE A 350 -1.14 -9.54 -1.87
N HIS A 351 -2.06 -9.58 -0.91
CA HIS A 351 -3.29 -8.79 -0.94
C HIS A 351 -3.10 -7.32 -0.51
N TRP A 352 -1.93 -6.98 0.04
CA TRP A 352 -1.63 -5.64 0.57
C TRP A 352 -0.35 -5.06 -0.02
N GLN A 353 -0.39 -4.85 -1.33
CA GLN A 353 0.71 -4.27 -2.08
C GLN A 353 0.55 -2.76 -2.17
N GLY A 354 1.43 -2.01 -1.53
CA GLY A 354 1.31 -0.56 -1.43
C GLY A 354 2.51 0.19 -2.02
N THR A 355 2.25 1.41 -2.47
CA THR A 355 3.29 2.41 -2.69
C THR A 355 3.42 3.24 -1.42
N TYR A 356 4.62 3.25 -0.84
CA TYR A 356 4.96 3.99 0.37
C TYR A 356 5.66 5.28 -0.01
N THR A 357 5.14 6.41 0.47
CA THR A 357 5.73 7.74 0.25
C THR A 357 6.60 8.10 1.45
N PHE A 358 7.87 8.43 1.21
CA PHE A 358 8.76 8.87 2.27
C PHE A 358 8.30 10.21 2.87
N THR A 359 8.40 10.37 4.19
CA THR A 359 8.10 11.64 4.87
C THR A 359 9.03 12.76 4.41
N GLN A 360 10.27 12.42 4.09
CA GLN A 360 11.26 13.28 3.46
C GLN A 360 11.89 12.56 2.29
N PRO A 361 12.08 13.20 1.14
CA PRO A 361 12.79 12.62 0.03
C PRO A 361 14.19 12.13 0.45
N ILE A 362 14.55 10.91 0.05
CA ILE A 362 15.82 10.28 0.40
C ILE A 362 16.88 10.67 -0.65
N PRO A 363 17.97 11.36 -0.29
CA PRO A 363 19.03 11.64 -1.24
C PRO A 363 19.73 10.35 -1.68
N LEU A 364 19.92 10.22 -2.98
CA LEU A 364 20.64 9.13 -3.65
C LEU A 364 21.70 9.74 -4.57
N PRO A 365 22.86 10.14 -4.02
CA PRO A 365 23.93 10.72 -4.83
C PRO A 365 24.46 9.71 -5.85
N ALA A 366 25.15 10.23 -6.87
CA ALA A 366 25.83 9.44 -7.90
C ALA A 366 26.70 8.35 -7.26
N GLY A 367 26.62 7.11 -7.78
CA GLY A 367 27.35 5.96 -7.24
C GLY A 367 26.64 5.24 -6.09
N THR A 368 25.52 5.76 -5.56
CA THR A 368 24.72 5.01 -4.58
C THR A 368 24.21 3.73 -5.19
N ARG A 369 24.44 2.58 -4.53
CA ARG A 369 23.91 1.29 -4.91
C ARG A 369 22.65 0.99 -4.12
N ILE A 370 21.56 0.68 -4.82
CA ILE A 370 20.30 0.23 -4.22
C ILE A 370 20.25 -1.27 -4.34
N ASP A 371 20.19 -1.96 -3.21
CA ASP A 371 20.16 -3.43 -3.13
C ASP A 371 18.76 -3.88 -2.69
N MET A 372 18.19 -4.84 -3.40
CA MET A 372 16.96 -5.55 -3.04
C MET A 372 17.28 -7.00 -2.71
N VAL A 373 16.73 -7.49 -1.61
CA VAL A 373 16.70 -8.91 -1.24
C VAL A 373 15.25 -9.31 -1.05
N ALA A 374 14.77 -10.22 -1.87
CA ALA A 374 13.45 -10.84 -1.76
C ALA A 374 13.60 -12.28 -1.26
N VAL A 375 12.77 -12.69 -0.33
CA VAL A 375 12.77 -14.05 0.26
C VAL A 375 11.44 -14.70 0.00
N PHE A 376 11.48 -15.95 -0.47
CA PHE A 376 10.32 -16.75 -0.82
C PHE A 376 10.28 -18.04 0.01
N ASP A 377 9.07 -18.53 0.24
CA ASP A 377 8.80 -19.82 0.89
C ASP A 377 7.94 -20.70 -0.03
N ASN A 378 8.57 -21.66 -0.71
CA ASN A 378 7.92 -22.65 -1.56
C ASN A 378 7.76 -24.01 -0.86
N SER A 379 7.62 -24.00 0.46
CA SER A 379 7.45 -25.23 1.25
C SER A 379 5.97 -25.63 1.35
N VAL A 380 5.72 -26.88 1.74
CA VAL A 380 4.37 -27.41 1.99
C VAL A 380 3.70 -26.73 3.20
N GLU A 381 4.49 -26.23 4.14
CA GLU A 381 4.03 -25.54 5.36
C GLU A 381 3.61 -24.09 5.12
N ASN A 382 4.00 -23.51 3.97
CA ASN A 382 3.54 -22.16 3.64
C ASN A 382 2.00 -22.15 3.50
N PRO A 383 1.27 -21.39 4.32
CA PRO A 383 -0.20 -21.35 4.26
C PRO A 383 -0.72 -20.76 2.95
N ARG A 384 0.10 -19.96 2.25
CA ARG A 384 -0.22 -19.33 0.97
C ARG A 384 0.26 -20.11 -0.23
N GLN A 385 0.72 -21.38 -0.03
CA GLN A 385 1.22 -22.25 -1.10
C GLN A 385 0.12 -22.53 -2.14
N PRO A 386 0.28 -22.09 -3.40
CA PRO A 386 -0.75 -22.27 -4.42
C PRO A 386 -0.81 -23.70 -4.97
N SER A 387 0.23 -24.51 -4.76
CA SER A 387 0.38 -25.83 -5.35
C SER A 387 0.67 -26.89 -4.28
N ARG A 388 -0.14 -27.94 -4.21
CA ARG A 388 0.06 -29.06 -3.27
C ARG A 388 0.05 -30.38 -4.04
N PRO A 389 1.22 -31.05 -4.18
CA PRO A 389 2.54 -30.72 -3.62
C PRO A 389 3.16 -29.47 -4.27
N PRO A 390 4.14 -28.82 -3.58
CA PRO A 390 4.89 -27.71 -4.15
C PRO A 390 5.55 -28.09 -5.48
N ARG A 391 5.65 -27.08 -6.39
CA ARG A 391 6.34 -27.22 -7.69
C ARG A 391 7.41 -26.13 -7.78
N PRO A 392 8.46 -26.33 -8.59
CA PRO A 392 9.36 -25.21 -8.89
C PRO A 392 8.57 -24.03 -9.49
N VAL A 393 8.87 -22.80 -9.02
CA VAL A 393 8.22 -21.58 -9.48
C VAL A 393 9.28 -20.62 -10.02
N SER A 394 9.09 -20.13 -11.23
CA SER A 394 9.99 -19.19 -11.88
C SER A 394 9.38 -17.80 -11.98
N TRP A 395 10.19 -16.85 -12.45
CA TRP A 395 9.71 -15.52 -12.83
C TRP A 395 8.52 -15.62 -13.80
N GLY A 396 7.49 -14.84 -13.54
CA GLY A 396 6.32 -14.72 -14.40
C GLY A 396 5.26 -13.77 -13.85
N GLU A 397 4.31 -13.41 -14.71
CA GLU A 397 3.25 -12.43 -14.42
C GLU A 397 2.02 -13.05 -13.74
N GLY A 398 1.83 -14.37 -13.81
CA GLY A 398 0.68 -15.04 -13.20
C GLY A 398 0.75 -15.03 -11.68
N THR A 399 -0.40 -14.98 -11.01
CA THR A 399 -0.46 -14.98 -9.53
C THR A 399 0.27 -16.16 -8.90
N THR A 400 0.36 -17.30 -9.61
CA THR A 400 1.08 -18.52 -9.16
C THR A 400 2.52 -18.61 -9.63
N ASP A 401 2.96 -17.70 -10.50
CA ASP A 401 4.37 -17.44 -10.78
C ASP A 401 4.94 -16.54 -9.67
N GLU A 402 6.18 -16.10 -9.79
CA GLU A 402 6.76 -15.17 -8.83
C GLU A 402 7.49 -14.00 -9.48
N MET A 403 7.48 -12.87 -8.78
CA MET A 403 8.24 -11.67 -9.11
C MET A 403 9.10 -11.20 -7.96
N ALA A 404 10.27 -10.66 -8.28
CA ALA A 404 11.16 -9.98 -7.33
C ALA A 404 11.43 -8.58 -7.88
N ILE A 405 10.60 -7.60 -7.50
CA ILE A 405 10.67 -6.22 -8.01
C ILE A 405 10.50 -5.22 -6.88
N VAL A 406 11.24 -4.12 -6.95
CA VAL A 406 10.92 -2.89 -6.22
C VAL A 406 10.94 -1.71 -7.17
N PHE A 407 9.88 -0.91 -7.15
CA PHE A 407 9.82 0.36 -7.86
C PHE A 407 10.23 1.49 -6.92
N VAL A 408 11.12 2.35 -7.38
CA VAL A 408 11.53 3.55 -6.65
C VAL A 408 11.13 4.77 -7.47
N GLY A 409 10.23 5.57 -6.92
CA GLY A 409 9.87 6.86 -7.50
C GLY A 409 10.88 7.92 -7.10
N PHE A 410 11.34 8.73 -8.07
CA PHE A 410 12.42 9.68 -7.83
C PHE A 410 12.32 10.96 -8.66
N THR A 411 13.06 11.99 -8.24
CA THR A 411 13.36 13.21 -9.00
C THR A 411 14.87 13.36 -9.22
N VAL A 412 15.26 14.10 -10.25
CA VAL A 412 16.67 14.42 -10.56
C VAL A 412 17.03 15.79 -9.99
N ASP A 413 18.12 15.88 -9.22
CA ASP A 413 18.46 17.10 -8.49
C ASP A 413 18.81 18.28 -9.40
N ALA A 414 19.56 18.02 -10.47
CA ALA A 414 19.97 19.03 -11.42
C ALA A 414 18.84 19.52 -12.35
N GLU A 415 17.68 18.84 -12.35
CA GLU A 415 16.57 19.20 -13.22
C GLU A 415 15.96 20.55 -12.81
N ARG A 416 15.67 21.37 -13.81
CA ARG A 416 14.98 22.65 -13.71
C ARG A 416 14.02 22.78 -14.88
N ILE A 417 12.78 22.34 -14.71
CA ILE A 417 11.77 22.38 -15.78
C ILE A 417 11.31 23.82 -16.01
N GLY A 418 11.15 24.58 -14.94
CA GLY A 418 10.77 25.99 -15.04
C GLY A 418 9.36 26.21 -15.58
N TRP A 419 8.50 25.19 -15.60
CA TRP A 419 7.12 25.37 -16.04
C TRP A 419 6.34 26.23 -15.06
N ARG A 420 5.50 27.11 -15.57
CA ARG A 420 4.62 28.00 -14.79
C ARG A 420 3.19 27.88 -15.32
N PRO A 421 2.17 27.91 -14.45
CA PRO A 421 0.77 27.98 -14.88
C PRO A 421 0.55 29.29 -15.64
N ARG A 422 -0.26 29.22 -16.69
CA ARG A 422 -0.68 30.37 -17.49
C ARG A 422 -1.83 31.11 -16.83
#